data_7ea5a2cda4a6a46d75a19694ebfd9fe1
#
_entry.id   7ea5a2cda4a6a46d75a19694ebfd9fe1
#
_cell.length_a   1.000
_cell.length_b   1.000
_cell.length_c   1.000
_cell.angle_alpha   90.00
_cell.angle_beta   90.00
_cell.angle_gamma   90.00
#
_symmetry.space_group_name_H-M   'P 1'
#
loop_
_entity.id
_entity.type
_entity.pdbx_description
1 polymer ?
#
loop_
_entity_poly.entity_id
_entity_poly.type
_entity_poly.pdbx_seq_one_letter_code
_entity_poly.pdbx_strand_id
1 'polypeptide(L)'
;MMPHSGVLLDVTTPLLDGLQRIAQRQPRPQPFVDLGSLPWDDPGFSQHFLRTATRSQRHTQREMTCLEQWGLLRPGQRILDIACGGGRHSLAMARRGAVVTGIDLGPAAISAAQQRARKAGLQVEFVQGDVRSMDYEAAFDAVTFIFGCFTEMTRQDATEVLRRVSRSLRPGGMFVLDVYAPDFFAMLDGEQEWWVGRDFIAGRFPQLVLTEYFYYSDTKMYARRDFICDARTGAVHTFGVSGQSYALPELCDMLTEAGMQPAMVYGNWRGEDVTAESTMYLVLAAKAPETP
;
A
#
# COMPACT_ATOMS: atom_id res chain seq x y z
N MET A 1 -32.06 14.11 41.97
CA MET A 1 -30.90 14.69 41.33
C MET A 1 -29.65 14.00 41.92
N MET A 2 -29.18 12.93 41.34
CA MET A 2 -27.98 12.20 41.79
C MET A 2 -26.78 12.80 41.13
N PRO A 3 -25.68 13.15 41.82
CA PRO A 3 -24.47 13.61 41.16
C PRO A 3 -23.81 12.42 40.48
N HIS A 4 -23.62 12.54 39.18
CA HIS A 4 -22.72 11.66 38.45
C HIS A 4 -21.28 11.92 38.94
N SER A 5 -20.80 11.10 39.86
CA SER A 5 -19.38 11.02 40.18
C SER A 5 -18.67 10.41 39.00
N GLY A 6 -18.33 11.25 38.04
CA GLY A 6 -17.37 10.87 36.97
C GLY A 6 -16.05 10.60 37.66
N VAL A 7 -15.66 9.34 37.72
CA VAL A 7 -14.30 8.96 38.09
C VAL A 7 -13.43 9.54 36.96
N LEU A 8 -12.74 10.64 37.25
CA LEU A 8 -11.65 11.12 36.43
C LEU A 8 -10.58 10.01 36.42
N LEU A 9 -10.52 9.23 35.33
CA LEU A 9 -9.44 8.29 35.15
C LEU A 9 -8.14 9.10 35.10
N ASP A 10 -7.25 8.87 36.07
CA ASP A 10 -5.91 9.42 36.03
C ASP A 10 -5.17 8.69 34.88
N VAL A 11 -5.07 9.34 33.75
CA VAL A 11 -4.34 8.84 32.58
C VAL A 11 -2.90 9.37 32.53
N THR A 12 -2.51 10.20 33.50
CA THR A 12 -1.23 10.90 33.48
C THR A 12 -0.07 9.92 33.70
N THR A 13 -0.17 9.09 34.72
CA THR A 13 0.89 8.11 35.04
C THR A 13 1.06 7.05 33.96
N PRO A 14 -0.01 6.35 33.49
CA PRO A 14 0.13 5.39 32.40
C PRO A 14 0.71 6.00 31.12
N LEU A 15 0.28 7.20 30.75
CA LEU A 15 0.81 7.86 29.55
C LEU A 15 2.30 8.19 29.69
N LEU A 16 2.74 8.70 30.85
CA LEU A 16 4.15 8.99 31.11
C LEU A 16 5.02 7.73 31.05
N ASP A 17 4.53 6.61 31.59
CA ASP A 17 5.22 5.32 31.52
C ASP A 17 5.37 4.84 30.06
N GLY A 18 4.33 5.02 29.26
CA GLY A 18 4.36 4.72 27.83
C GLY A 18 5.38 5.59 27.08
N LEU A 19 5.40 6.90 27.33
CA LEU A 19 6.35 7.84 26.74
C LEU A 19 7.80 7.54 27.14
N GLN A 20 8.07 7.14 28.39
CA GLN A 20 9.38 6.72 28.84
C GLN A 20 9.89 5.49 28.08
N ARG A 21 9.01 4.50 27.82
CA ARG A 21 9.35 3.33 26.98
C ARG A 21 9.70 3.74 25.55
N ILE A 22 8.92 4.64 24.96
CA ILE A 22 9.19 5.18 23.63
C ILE A 22 10.55 5.92 23.63
N ALA A 23 10.87 6.67 24.69
CA ALA A 23 12.14 7.39 24.80
C ALA A 23 13.38 6.47 24.86
N GLN A 24 13.21 5.23 25.30
CA GLN A 24 14.29 4.21 25.35
C GLN A 24 14.48 3.44 24.03
N ARG A 25 13.76 3.80 22.96
CA ARG A 25 13.83 3.12 21.67
C ARG A 25 15.19 3.24 21.00
N GLN A 26 15.50 2.28 20.14
CA GLN A 26 16.66 2.41 19.24
C GLN A 26 16.52 3.66 18.38
N PRO A 27 17.60 4.49 18.27
CA PRO A 27 17.51 5.76 17.54
C PRO A 27 17.18 5.57 16.06
N ARG A 28 17.80 4.60 15.38
CA ARG A 28 17.62 4.36 13.95
C ARG A 28 17.52 2.85 13.69
N PRO A 29 16.37 2.36 13.20
CA PRO A 29 16.17 0.93 12.93
C PRO A 29 16.88 0.51 11.65
N GLN A 30 17.31 -0.73 11.58
CA GLN A 30 17.81 -1.32 10.34
C GLN A 30 16.64 -1.85 9.50
N PRO A 31 16.43 -1.34 8.25
CA PRO A 31 15.34 -1.80 7.40
C PRO A 31 15.40 -3.30 7.13
N PHE A 32 14.24 -3.94 7.07
CA PHE A 32 14.05 -5.38 6.87
C PHE A 32 14.68 -6.30 7.92
N VAL A 33 15.34 -5.74 8.95
CA VAL A 33 15.92 -6.50 10.08
C VAL A 33 15.16 -6.18 11.36
N ASP A 34 15.13 -4.91 11.77
CA ASP A 34 14.43 -4.47 12.99
C ASP A 34 12.96 -4.20 12.73
N LEU A 35 12.61 -3.84 11.50
CA LEU A 35 11.25 -3.57 11.04
C LEU A 35 10.96 -4.45 9.83
N GLY A 36 9.92 -5.26 9.93
CA GLY A 36 9.41 -6.09 8.83
C GLY A 36 8.34 -5.41 8.02
N SER A 37 7.40 -6.20 7.53
CA SER A 37 6.17 -5.73 6.92
C SER A 37 5.18 -5.28 7.98
N LEU A 38 4.24 -4.40 7.60
CA LEU A 38 3.09 -4.09 8.44
C LEU A 38 2.30 -5.36 8.78
N PRO A 39 1.73 -5.46 9.98
CA PRO A 39 1.02 -6.64 10.43
C PRO A 39 -0.37 -6.74 9.77
N TRP A 40 -0.41 -7.06 8.47
CA TRP A 40 -1.65 -7.17 7.69
C TRP A 40 -2.59 -8.25 8.19
N ASP A 41 -2.07 -9.25 8.89
CA ASP A 41 -2.79 -10.34 9.56
C ASP A 41 -3.33 -9.95 10.95
N ASP A 42 -2.88 -8.84 11.54
CA ASP A 42 -3.49 -8.28 12.77
C ASP A 42 -4.87 -7.67 12.46
N PRO A 43 -5.96 -8.17 13.07
CA PRO A 43 -7.30 -7.68 12.75
C PRO A 43 -7.53 -6.21 13.11
N GLY A 44 -6.92 -5.71 14.18
CA GLY A 44 -7.06 -4.32 14.62
C GLY A 44 -6.39 -3.36 13.65
N PHE A 45 -5.15 -3.67 13.25
CA PHE A 45 -4.40 -2.93 12.25
C PHE A 45 -5.12 -2.91 10.91
N SER A 46 -5.49 -4.08 10.40
CA SER A 46 -6.17 -4.23 9.11
C SER A 46 -7.50 -3.47 9.07
N GLN A 47 -8.31 -3.52 10.13
CA GLN A 47 -9.56 -2.76 10.22
C GLN A 47 -9.33 -1.24 10.20
N HIS A 48 -8.29 -0.76 10.90
CA HIS A 48 -7.96 0.66 10.89
C HIS A 48 -7.54 1.11 9.50
N PHE A 49 -6.59 0.41 8.86
CA PHE A 49 -6.13 0.70 7.51
C PHE A 49 -7.27 0.70 6.50
N LEU A 50 -8.15 -0.29 6.55
CA LEU A 50 -9.33 -0.35 5.69
C LEU A 50 -10.28 0.84 5.85
N ARG A 51 -10.40 1.39 7.06
CA ARG A 51 -11.21 2.60 7.32
C ARG A 51 -10.56 3.86 6.74
N THR A 52 -9.25 3.98 6.85
CA THR A 52 -8.51 5.15 6.34
C THR A 52 -8.39 5.14 4.82
N ALA A 53 -8.11 4.00 4.22
CA ALA A 53 -8.03 3.83 2.77
C ALA A 53 -9.37 4.10 2.06
N THR A 54 -10.52 3.84 2.72
CA THR A 54 -11.84 4.10 2.13
C THR A 54 -12.24 5.58 2.06
N ARG A 55 -11.53 6.48 2.72
CA ARG A 55 -11.83 7.92 2.68
C ARG A 55 -11.54 8.59 1.34
N SER A 56 -10.93 7.91 0.39
CA SER A 56 -10.37 8.48 -0.82
C SER A 56 -11.19 8.23 -2.10
N GLN A 57 -12.52 8.35 -2.04
CA GLN A 57 -13.38 8.15 -3.25
C GLN A 57 -13.02 9.06 -4.42
N ARG A 58 -12.62 10.32 -4.16
CA ARG A 58 -12.23 11.27 -5.22
C ARG A 58 -10.94 10.83 -5.91
N HIS A 59 -9.98 10.26 -5.17
CA HIS A 59 -8.75 9.72 -5.74
C HIS A 59 -9.05 8.51 -6.61
N THR A 60 -9.84 7.57 -6.10
CA THR A 60 -10.26 6.39 -6.87
C THR A 60 -10.90 6.76 -8.20
N GLN A 61 -11.78 7.77 -8.23
CA GLN A 61 -12.42 8.18 -9.46
C GLN A 61 -11.40 8.70 -10.49
N ARG A 62 -10.40 9.48 -10.05
CA ARG A 62 -9.34 9.98 -10.92
C ARG A 62 -8.47 8.84 -11.44
N GLU A 63 -8.04 7.94 -10.58
CA GLU A 63 -7.25 6.76 -10.93
C GLU A 63 -7.98 5.93 -12.00
N MET A 64 -9.28 5.69 -11.82
CA MET A 64 -10.10 4.98 -12.80
C MET A 64 -10.17 5.72 -14.15
N THR A 65 -10.34 7.03 -14.13
CA THR A 65 -10.36 7.84 -15.36
C THR A 65 -9.04 7.73 -16.11
N CYS A 66 -7.92 7.78 -15.41
CA CYS A 66 -6.61 7.57 -16.02
C CYS A 66 -6.49 6.16 -16.64
N LEU A 67 -6.89 5.11 -15.90
CA LEU A 67 -6.86 3.73 -16.43
C LEU A 67 -7.71 3.57 -17.69
N GLU A 68 -8.88 4.21 -17.76
CA GLU A 68 -9.74 4.24 -18.96
C GLU A 68 -9.04 4.95 -20.13
N GLN A 69 -8.49 6.15 -19.90
CA GLN A 69 -7.77 6.92 -20.91
C GLN A 69 -6.53 6.21 -21.44
N TRP A 70 -5.82 5.49 -20.60
CA TRP A 70 -4.62 4.74 -20.95
C TRP A 70 -4.93 3.35 -21.55
N GLY A 71 -6.19 2.97 -21.63
CA GLY A 71 -6.62 1.71 -22.24
C GLY A 71 -6.47 0.47 -21.36
N LEU A 72 -6.16 0.64 -20.06
CA LEU A 72 -6.04 -0.46 -19.09
C LEU A 72 -7.39 -0.87 -18.50
N LEU A 73 -8.44 -0.07 -18.69
CA LEU A 73 -9.76 -0.33 -18.13
C LEU A 73 -10.83 -0.17 -19.20
N ARG A 74 -11.40 -1.30 -19.65
CA ARG A 74 -12.52 -1.37 -20.59
C ARG A 74 -13.49 -2.48 -20.17
N PRO A 75 -14.77 -2.38 -20.53
CA PRO A 75 -15.71 -3.48 -20.31
C PRO A 75 -15.21 -4.79 -20.92
N GLY A 76 -15.31 -5.87 -20.15
CA GLY A 76 -14.89 -7.22 -20.55
C GLY A 76 -13.40 -7.53 -20.39
N GLN A 77 -12.54 -6.52 -20.16
CA GLN A 77 -11.12 -6.79 -19.87
C GLN A 77 -10.95 -7.58 -18.57
N ARG A 78 -10.04 -8.54 -18.59
CA ARG A 78 -9.62 -9.32 -17.42
C ARG A 78 -8.49 -8.59 -16.74
N ILE A 79 -8.70 -8.14 -15.52
CA ILE A 79 -7.74 -7.32 -14.77
C ILE A 79 -7.39 -8.01 -13.46
N LEU A 80 -6.08 -8.13 -13.19
CA LEU A 80 -5.54 -8.52 -11.88
C LEU A 80 -5.19 -7.26 -11.08
N ASP A 81 -5.78 -7.12 -9.91
CA ASP A 81 -5.50 -6.05 -8.94
C ASP A 81 -4.63 -6.60 -7.81
N ILE A 82 -3.33 -6.30 -7.84
CA ILE A 82 -2.34 -6.78 -6.87
C ILE A 82 -2.35 -5.90 -5.63
N ALA A 83 -2.24 -6.52 -4.44
CA ALA A 83 -2.39 -5.88 -3.14
C ALA A 83 -3.70 -5.08 -3.06
N CYS A 84 -4.80 -5.73 -3.44
CA CYS A 84 -6.10 -5.09 -3.64
C CYS A 84 -6.72 -4.52 -2.34
N GLY A 85 -6.20 -4.90 -1.18
CA GLY A 85 -6.70 -4.48 0.12
C GLY A 85 -8.19 -4.76 0.29
N GLY A 86 -8.94 -3.78 0.76
CA GLY A 86 -10.41 -3.87 0.89
C GLY A 86 -11.19 -3.72 -0.43
N GLY A 87 -10.53 -3.90 -1.59
CA GLY A 87 -11.15 -3.95 -2.91
C GLY A 87 -11.56 -2.58 -3.48
N ARG A 88 -10.93 -1.49 -3.07
CA ARG A 88 -11.28 -0.13 -3.53
C ARG A 88 -11.21 -0.01 -5.05
N HIS A 89 -10.08 -0.38 -5.64
CA HIS A 89 -9.86 -0.35 -7.08
C HIS A 89 -10.61 -1.47 -7.79
N SER A 90 -10.50 -2.70 -7.29
CA SER A 90 -11.18 -3.86 -7.86
C SER A 90 -12.68 -3.62 -8.06
N LEU A 91 -13.37 -3.07 -7.04
CA LEU A 91 -14.80 -2.75 -7.12
C LEU A 91 -15.08 -1.59 -8.09
N ALA A 92 -14.18 -0.60 -8.17
CA ALA A 92 -14.35 0.51 -9.08
C ALA A 92 -14.16 0.10 -10.55
N MET A 93 -13.24 -0.82 -10.83
CA MET A 93 -13.03 -1.43 -12.15
C MET A 93 -14.20 -2.34 -12.55
N ALA A 94 -14.69 -3.16 -11.61
CA ALA A 94 -15.84 -4.03 -11.86
C ALA A 94 -17.14 -3.24 -12.17
N ARG A 95 -17.37 -2.08 -11.52
CA ARG A 95 -18.47 -1.15 -11.87
C ARG A 95 -18.39 -0.63 -13.30
N ARG A 96 -17.24 -0.64 -13.92
CA ARG A 96 -16.98 -0.24 -15.30
C ARG A 96 -16.99 -1.41 -16.27
N GLY A 97 -17.42 -2.56 -15.80
CA GLY A 97 -17.61 -3.76 -16.62
C GLY A 97 -16.37 -4.63 -16.82
N ALA A 98 -15.26 -4.36 -16.12
CA ALA A 98 -14.11 -5.24 -16.16
C ALA A 98 -14.37 -6.54 -15.38
N VAL A 99 -13.74 -7.64 -15.80
CA VAL A 99 -13.68 -8.91 -15.06
C VAL A 99 -12.46 -8.87 -14.18
N VAL A 100 -12.65 -8.74 -12.87
CA VAL A 100 -11.56 -8.42 -11.93
C VAL A 100 -11.29 -9.59 -10.99
N THR A 101 -10.01 -9.94 -10.87
CA THR A 101 -9.44 -10.76 -9.78
C THR A 101 -8.58 -9.87 -8.90
N GLY A 102 -8.88 -9.79 -7.61
CA GLY A 102 -8.08 -9.07 -6.61
C GLY A 102 -7.32 -10.05 -5.73
N ILE A 103 -6.02 -9.84 -5.53
CA ILE A 103 -5.18 -10.63 -4.62
C ILE A 103 -4.61 -9.76 -3.51
N ASP A 104 -4.68 -10.24 -2.27
CA ASP A 104 -4.10 -9.57 -1.10
C ASP A 104 -3.68 -10.58 -0.04
N LEU A 105 -2.63 -10.26 0.71
CA LEU A 105 -2.11 -11.11 1.79
C LEU A 105 -3.05 -11.12 3.01
N GLY A 106 -3.71 -9.98 3.29
CA GLY A 106 -4.49 -9.77 4.51
C GLY A 106 -5.86 -10.46 4.49
N PRO A 107 -6.13 -11.45 5.36
CA PRO A 107 -7.42 -12.13 5.41
C PRO A 107 -8.58 -11.18 5.75
N ALA A 108 -8.35 -10.20 6.63
CA ALA A 108 -9.35 -9.20 6.98
C ALA A 108 -9.68 -8.27 5.79
N ALA A 109 -8.67 -7.92 5.00
CA ALA A 109 -8.82 -7.12 3.79
C ALA A 109 -9.68 -7.85 2.75
N ILE A 110 -9.36 -9.10 2.46
CA ILE A 110 -10.11 -9.96 1.54
C ILE A 110 -11.57 -10.15 2.01
N SER A 111 -11.78 -10.44 3.29
CA SER A 111 -13.13 -10.57 3.86
C SER A 111 -13.95 -9.28 3.67
N ALA A 112 -13.34 -8.12 3.93
CA ALA A 112 -13.99 -6.82 3.73
C ALA A 112 -14.28 -6.54 2.25
N ALA A 113 -13.35 -6.86 1.34
CA ALA A 113 -13.54 -6.72 -0.09
C ALA A 113 -14.70 -7.56 -0.61
N GLN A 114 -14.76 -8.83 -0.23
CA GLN A 114 -15.87 -9.74 -0.57
C GLN A 114 -17.22 -9.24 -0.03
N GLN A 115 -17.25 -8.74 1.22
CA GLN A 115 -18.47 -8.19 1.79
C GLN A 115 -18.96 -6.95 1.02
N ARG A 116 -18.02 -6.07 0.64
CA ARG A 116 -18.35 -4.86 -0.16
C ARG A 116 -18.83 -5.23 -1.55
N ALA A 117 -18.24 -6.23 -2.20
CA ALA A 117 -18.68 -6.74 -3.50
C ALA A 117 -20.12 -7.25 -3.43
N ARG A 118 -20.42 -8.13 -2.45
CA ARG A 118 -21.77 -8.66 -2.22
C ARG A 118 -22.80 -7.53 -1.99
N LYS A 119 -22.48 -6.55 -1.14
CA LYS A 119 -23.35 -5.40 -0.89
C LYS A 119 -23.60 -4.53 -2.12
N ALA A 120 -22.63 -4.46 -3.01
CA ALA A 120 -22.72 -3.69 -4.26
C ALA A 120 -23.31 -4.47 -5.44
N GLY A 121 -23.60 -5.77 -5.28
CA GLY A 121 -24.08 -6.64 -6.37
C GLY A 121 -23.02 -6.85 -7.45
N LEU A 122 -21.73 -6.76 -7.13
CA LEU A 122 -20.65 -6.89 -8.09
C LEU A 122 -20.01 -8.28 -8.02
N GLN A 123 -19.67 -8.81 -9.18
CA GLN A 123 -18.91 -10.05 -9.32
C GLN A 123 -17.42 -9.70 -9.42
N VAL A 124 -16.67 -10.00 -8.36
CA VAL A 124 -15.20 -9.84 -8.29
C VAL A 124 -14.67 -11.08 -7.59
N GLU A 125 -13.67 -11.69 -8.15
CA GLU A 125 -12.93 -12.76 -7.51
C GLU A 125 -11.91 -12.16 -6.56
N PHE A 126 -11.96 -12.51 -5.27
CA PHE A 126 -10.98 -12.08 -4.27
C PHE A 126 -10.25 -13.28 -3.70
N VAL A 127 -8.93 -13.30 -3.88
CA VAL A 127 -8.02 -14.37 -3.49
C VAL A 127 -7.14 -13.88 -2.33
N GLN A 128 -7.16 -14.60 -1.21
CA GLN A 128 -6.13 -14.40 -0.19
C GLN A 128 -4.86 -15.11 -0.64
N GLY A 129 -3.79 -14.36 -0.81
CA GLY A 129 -2.52 -14.93 -1.27
C GLY A 129 -1.38 -13.93 -1.27
N ASP A 130 -0.18 -14.48 -1.26
CA ASP A 130 1.04 -13.71 -1.40
C ASP A 130 1.37 -13.52 -2.89
N VAL A 131 1.50 -12.28 -3.32
CA VAL A 131 1.81 -11.92 -4.71
C VAL A 131 3.17 -12.49 -5.16
N ARG A 132 4.09 -12.74 -4.21
CA ARG A 132 5.39 -13.37 -4.45
C ARG A 132 5.29 -14.85 -4.85
N SER A 133 4.13 -15.47 -4.63
CA SER A 133 3.86 -16.87 -4.97
C SER A 133 2.71 -17.05 -5.97
N MET A 134 2.12 -15.95 -6.50
CA MET A 134 1.05 -16.05 -7.50
C MET A 134 1.53 -16.78 -8.76
N ASP A 135 0.66 -17.63 -9.33
CA ASP A 135 1.01 -18.49 -10.46
C ASP A 135 -0.06 -18.41 -11.56
N TYR A 136 -0.19 -17.25 -12.17
CA TYR A 136 -1.04 -17.03 -13.33
C TYR A 136 -0.21 -17.03 -14.61
N GLU A 137 -0.78 -17.56 -15.70
CA GLU A 137 -0.13 -17.59 -17.00
C GLU A 137 -1.06 -17.05 -18.08
N ALA A 138 -0.65 -15.98 -18.74
CA ALA A 138 -1.36 -15.33 -19.86
C ALA A 138 -2.89 -15.18 -19.58
N ALA A 139 -3.25 -14.86 -18.35
CA ALA A 139 -4.64 -14.85 -17.90
C ALA A 139 -5.30 -13.46 -17.96
N PHE A 140 -4.52 -12.38 -17.95
CA PHE A 140 -5.01 -11.03 -17.80
C PHE A 140 -4.63 -10.12 -18.97
N ASP A 141 -5.53 -9.20 -19.31
CA ASP A 141 -5.31 -8.14 -20.29
C ASP A 141 -4.58 -6.95 -19.65
N ALA A 142 -4.78 -6.75 -18.35
CA ALA A 142 -4.08 -5.73 -17.57
C ALA A 142 -3.81 -6.20 -16.14
N VAL A 143 -2.73 -5.66 -15.54
CA VAL A 143 -2.40 -5.81 -14.12
C VAL A 143 -2.24 -4.44 -13.50
N THR A 144 -2.80 -4.23 -12.31
CA THR A 144 -2.64 -3.01 -11.51
C THR A 144 -1.95 -3.31 -10.20
N PHE A 145 -0.95 -2.47 -9.84
CA PHE A 145 -0.27 -2.52 -8.56
C PHE A 145 -0.13 -1.09 -8.02
N ILE A 146 -1.17 -0.63 -7.37
CA ILE A 146 -1.41 0.79 -7.07
C ILE A 146 -1.35 1.03 -5.56
N PHE A 147 -0.95 2.23 -5.18
CA PHE A 147 -0.83 2.74 -3.81
C PHE A 147 0.54 2.50 -3.16
N GLY A 148 1.61 2.48 -3.96
CA GLY A 148 2.98 2.44 -3.49
C GLY A 148 3.44 1.12 -2.88
N CYS A 149 2.57 0.10 -2.83
CA CYS A 149 2.87 -1.17 -2.14
C CYS A 149 4.07 -1.92 -2.75
N PHE A 150 4.42 -1.66 -4.01
CA PHE A 150 5.61 -2.24 -4.64
C PHE A 150 6.90 -1.89 -3.90
N THR A 151 6.97 -0.68 -3.32
CA THR A 151 8.15 -0.24 -2.58
C THR A 151 8.30 -0.90 -1.20
N GLU A 152 7.29 -1.57 -0.68
CA GLU A 152 7.34 -2.28 0.61
C GLU A 152 8.01 -3.66 0.53
N MET A 153 8.64 -3.98 -0.59
CA MET A 153 9.31 -5.26 -0.85
C MET A 153 10.83 -5.10 -0.84
N THR A 154 11.54 -6.19 -0.53
CA THR A 154 12.96 -6.25 -0.83
C THR A 154 13.17 -6.19 -2.35
N ARG A 155 14.36 -5.75 -2.79
CA ARG A 155 14.70 -5.75 -4.22
C ARG A 155 14.52 -7.14 -4.86
N GLN A 156 14.89 -8.19 -4.15
CA GLN A 156 14.75 -9.57 -4.62
C GLN A 156 13.28 -9.94 -4.84
N ASP A 157 12.42 -9.66 -3.86
CA ASP A 157 10.98 -9.93 -3.95
C ASP A 157 10.34 -9.11 -5.08
N ALA A 158 10.68 -7.82 -5.18
CA ALA A 158 10.19 -6.94 -6.23
C ALA A 158 10.53 -7.47 -7.64
N THR A 159 11.78 -7.93 -7.84
CA THR A 159 12.19 -8.54 -9.12
C THR A 159 11.38 -9.79 -9.44
N GLU A 160 11.16 -10.66 -8.46
CA GLU A 160 10.36 -11.87 -8.65
C GLU A 160 8.89 -11.54 -8.94
N VAL A 161 8.31 -10.57 -8.25
CA VAL A 161 6.94 -10.12 -8.50
C VAL A 161 6.78 -9.56 -9.91
N LEU A 162 7.73 -8.78 -10.41
CA LEU A 162 7.68 -8.27 -11.80
C LEU A 162 7.71 -9.41 -12.83
N ARG A 163 8.49 -10.47 -12.61
CA ARG A 163 8.49 -11.66 -13.49
C ARG A 163 7.12 -12.35 -13.49
N ARG A 164 6.51 -12.49 -12.32
CA ARG A 164 5.18 -13.09 -12.18
C ARG A 164 4.08 -12.23 -12.80
N VAL A 165 4.18 -10.91 -12.67
CA VAL A 165 3.30 -9.97 -13.37
C VAL A 165 3.42 -10.17 -14.88
N SER A 166 4.64 -10.17 -15.42
CA SER A 166 4.87 -10.39 -16.84
C SER A 166 4.29 -11.73 -17.32
N ARG A 167 4.49 -12.81 -16.54
CA ARG A 167 3.93 -14.13 -16.86
C ARG A 167 2.41 -14.13 -16.86
N SER A 168 1.79 -13.42 -15.92
CA SER A 168 0.33 -13.36 -15.78
C SER A 168 -0.37 -12.59 -16.90
N LEU A 169 0.35 -11.66 -17.53
CA LEU A 169 -0.14 -10.88 -18.67
C LEU A 169 -0.20 -11.71 -19.94
N ARG A 170 -1.25 -11.49 -20.73
CA ARG A 170 -1.31 -11.93 -22.13
C ARG A 170 -0.28 -11.18 -22.97
N PRO A 171 0.15 -11.72 -24.12
CA PRO A 171 0.91 -10.96 -25.10
C PRO A 171 0.21 -9.64 -25.45
N GLY A 172 0.92 -8.52 -25.38
CA GLY A 172 0.36 -7.18 -25.57
C GLY A 172 -0.44 -6.65 -24.37
N GLY A 173 -0.53 -7.41 -23.27
CA GLY A 173 -1.17 -6.97 -22.03
C GLY A 173 -0.37 -5.85 -21.35
N MET A 174 -1.05 -5.04 -20.54
CA MET A 174 -0.51 -3.83 -19.92
C MET A 174 -0.39 -3.98 -18.41
N PHE A 175 0.70 -3.44 -17.87
CA PHE A 175 0.92 -3.30 -16.44
C PHE A 175 0.99 -1.83 -16.04
N VAL A 176 0.41 -1.47 -14.91
CA VAL A 176 0.59 -0.16 -14.28
C VAL A 176 0.93 -0.33 -12.81
N LEU A 177 1.96 0.40 -12.39
CA LEU A 177 2.31 0.53 -10.98
C LEU A 177 2.58 2.00 -10.64
N ASP A 178 2.34 2.37 -9.40
CA ASP A 178 2.82 3.61 -8.84
C ASP A 178 3.84 3.34 -7.72
N VAL A 179 4.88 4.14 -7.68
CA VAL A 179 5.95 4.07 -6.68
C VAL A 179 6.29 5.47 -6.21
N TYR A 180 6.66 5.61 -4.96
CA TYR A 180 7.22 6.87 -4.47
C TYR A 180 8.65 7.05 -4.97
N ALA A 181 8.97 8.28 -5.41
CA ALA A 181 10.32 8.65 -5.81
C ALA A 181 11.29 8.61 -4.61
N PRO A 182 12.60 8.32 -4.81
CA PRO A 182 13.58 8.33 -3.73
C PRO A 182 13.61 9.63 -2.94
N ASP A 183 13.46 10.77 -3.61
CA ASP A 183 13.48 12.10 -3.00
C ASP A 183 12.30 12.31 -2.03
N PHE A 184 11.16 11.66 -2.26
CA PHE A 184 10.05 11.67 -1.31
C PHE A 184 10.47 11.12 0.06
N PHE A 185 11.17 10.00 0.09
CA PHE A 185 11.65 9.42 1.34
C PHE A 185 12.83 10.20 1.93
N ALA A 186 13.71 10.74 1.08
CA ALA A 186 14.84 11.56 1.51
C ALA A 186 14.36 12.85 2.21
N MET A 187 13.28 13.47 1.76
CA MET A 187 12.67 14.63 2.44
C MET A 187 12.10 14.30 3.81
N LEU A 188 11.70 13.05 4.03
CA LEU A 188 11.13 12.60 5.30
C LEU A 188 12.19 12.10 6.29
N ASP A 189 13.46 11.98 5.88
CA ASP A 189 14.52 11.43 6.76
C ASP A 189 14.69 12.24 8.03
N GLY A 190 14.51 11.58 9.18
CA GLY A 190 14.59 12.20 10.50
C GLY A 190 13.32 12.93 10.94
N GLU A 191 12.30 13.03 10.09
CA GLU A 191 11.03 13.63 10.46
C GLU A 191 10.29 12.78 11.50
N GLN A 192 9.60 13.48 12.40
CA GLN A 192 8.81 12.87 13.46
C GLN A 192 7.45 13.58 13.55
N GLU A 193 6.41 12.81 13.59
CA GLU A 193 5.04 13.31 13.71
C GLU A 193 4.37 12.75 14.98
N TRP A 194 3.77 13.65 15.77
CA TRP A 194 2.93 13.28 16.89
C TRP A 194 1.47 13.61 16.59
N TRP A 195 0.60 12.65 16.79
CA TRP A 195 -0.82 12.89 16.63
C TRP A 195 -1.66 12.04 17.59
N VAL A 196 -2.91 12.46 17.83
CA VAL A 196 -3.85 11.73 18.67
C VAL A 196 -4.81 10.97 17.77
N GLY A 197 -4.72 9.65 17.80
CA GLY A 197 -5.66 8.75 17.15
C GLY A 197 -6.86 8.44 18.04
N ARG A 198 -8.03 8.28 17.41
CA ARG A 198 -9.21 7.68 18.05
C ARG A 198 -9.61 6.48 17.22
N ASP A 199 -10.04 5.40 17.89
CA ASP A 199 -10.39 4.15 17.21
C ASP A 199 -9.24 3.53 16.39
N PHE A 200 -7.98 3.73 16.81
CA PHE A 200 -6.82 3.06 16.25
C PHE A 200 -6.78 1.59 16.72
N ILE A 201 -5.63 0.98 16.91
CA ILE A 201 -5.48 -0.48 17.12
C ILE A 201 -6.06 -0.98 18.45
N ALA A 202 -6.04 -0.16 19.51
CA ALA A 202 -6.43 -0.59 20.87
C ALA A 202 -7.86 -0.15 21.30
N GLY A 203 -8.75 0.25 20.38
CA GLY A 203 -10.15 0.54 20.66
C GLY A 203 -10.53 2.02 20.73
N ARG A 204 -11.66 2.34 21.39
CA ARG A 204 -12.32 3.66 21.33
C ARG A 204 -11.69 4.78 22.15
N PHE A 205 -10.55 4.56 22.77
CA PHE A 205 -9.88 5.55 23.61
C PHE A 205 -8.84 6.34 22.81
N PRO A 206 -8.56 7.58 23.20
CA PRO A 206 -7.47 8.35 22.61
C PRO A 206 -6.14 7.63 22.78
N GLN A 207 -5.38 7.56 21.70
CA GLN A 207 -4.05 6.99 21.63
C GLN A 207 -3.09 8.05 21.13
N LEU A 208 -1.93 8.15 21.75
CA LEU A 208 -0.86 9.00 21.25
C LEU A 208 -0.01 8.18 20.30
N VAL A 209 0.16 8.68 19.08
CA VAL A 209 0.96 8.05 18.04
C VAL A 209 2.18 8.92 17.78
N LEU A 210 3.36 8.29 17.80
CA LEU A 210 4.58 8.85 17.27
C LEU A 210 4.92 8.08 16.00
N THR A 211 5.04 8.79 14.90
CA THR A 211 5.54 8.27 13.62
C THR A 211 6.93 8.82 13.38
N GLU A 212 7.87 7.96 13.00
CA GLU A 212 9.25 8.31 12.65
C GLU A 212 9.57 7.79 11.25
N TYR A 213 10.31 8.60 10.49
CA TYR A 213 10.72 8.28 9.13
C TYR A 213 12.24 8.22 9.03
N PHE A 214 12.77 7.27 8.28
CA PHE A 214 14.19 7.05 8.06
C PHE A 214 14.47 6.73 6.61
N TYR A 215 15.47 7.35 6.04
CA TYR A 215 15.97 7.05 4.70
C TYR A 215 17.47 6.74 4.73
N TYR A 216 17.88 5.74 3.96
CA TYR A 216 19.26 5.23 3.89
C TYR A 216 19.73 5.41 2.45
N SER A 217 20.43 6.52 2.21
CA SER A 217 20.80 6.96 0.86
C SER A 217 21.77 6.02 0.14
N ASP A 218 22.61 5.30 0.90
CA ASP A 218 23.58 4.32 0.39
C ASP A 218 22.89 3.06 -0.19
N THR A 219 21.83 2.60 0.48
CA THR A 219 21.06 1.43 0.07
C THR A 219 19.75 1.78 -0.62
N LYS A 220 19.35 3.06 -0.62
CA LYS A 220 18.05 3.57 -1.06
C LYS A 220 16.85 2.90 -0.36
N MET A 221 17.08 2.39 0.84
CA MET A 221 16.04 1.84 1.68
C MET A 221 15.39 2.93 2.51
N TYR A 222 14.14 2.70 2.89
CA TYR A 222 13.45 3.54 3.88
C TYR A 222 12.83 2.67 4.97
N ALA A 223 12.59 3.29 6.10
CA ALA A 223 11.80 2.70 7.18
C ALA A 223 10.86 3.75 7.76
N ARG A 224 9.66 3.32 8.14
CA ARG A 224 8.74 4.07 8.97
C ARG A 224 8.46 3.26 10.21
N ARG A 225 8.45 3.92 11.37
CA ARG A 225 8.14 3.30 12.65
C ARG A 225 7.07 4.09 13.37
N ASP A 226 6.03 3.40 13.78
CA ASP A 226 4.90 3.95 14.53
C ASP A 226 4.90 3.38 15.95
N PHE A 227 4.91 4.23 16.97
CA PHE A 227 4.63 3.88 18.34
C PHE A 227 3.23 4.36 18.70
N ILE A 228 2.40 3.44 19.18
CA ILE A 228 1.03 3.70 19.56
C ILE A 228 0.90 3.47 21.05
N CYS A 229 0.78 4.55 21.80
CA CYS A 229 0.62 4.52 23.25
C CYS A 229 -0.86 4.66 23.62
N ASP A 230 -1.43 3.64 24.25
CA ASP A 230 -2.76 3.73 24.87
C ASP A 230 -2.65 4.63 26.11
N ALA A 231 -3.28 5.79 26.07
CA ALA A 231 -3.21 6.78 27.15
C ALA A 231 -3.77 6.28 28.49
N ARG A 232 -4.62 5.25 28.48
CA ARG A 232 -5.25 4.67 29.65
C ARG A 232 -4.39 3.67 30.40
N THR A 233 -3.65 2.84 29.63
CA THR A 233 -2.91 1.70 30.17
C THR A 233 -1.40 1.91 30.11
N GLY A 234 -0.93 2.88 29.33
CA GLY A 234 0.48 3.06 29.02
C GLY A 234 1.07 1.97 28.14
N ALA A 235 0.25 1.04 27.62
CA ALA A 235 0.72 0.03 26.70
C ALA A 235 1.21 0.68 25.41
N VAL A 236 2.38 0.26 24.93
CA VAL A 236 2.98 0.72 23.68
C VAL A 236 3.02 -0.41 22.69
N HIS A 237 2.37 -0.20 21.55
CA HIS A 237 2.48 -1.07 20.38
C HIS A 237 3.41 -0.43 19.38
N THR A 238 4.32 -1.21 18.81
CA THR A 238 5.26 -0.75 17.79
C THR A 238 4.94 -1.43 16.48
N PHE A 239 4.78 -0.64 15.43
CA PHE A 239 4.63 -1.11 14.06
C PHE A 239 5.72 -0.50 13.22
N GLY A 240 6.06 -1.16 12.14
CA GLY A 240 7.04 -0.63 11.23
C GLY A 240 6.87 -1.22 9.84
N VAL A 241 7.26 -0.44 8.87
CA VAL A 241 7.40 -0.86 7.49
C VAL A 241 8.80 -0.51 7.01
N SER A 242 9.40 -1.44 6.31
CA SER A 242 10.63 -1.18 5.55
C SER A 242 10.31 -1.25 4.08
N GLY A 243 11.08 -0.52 3.29
CA GLY A 243 10.91 -0.55 1.85
C GLY A 243 12.16 -0.16 1.10
N GLN A 244 12.10 -0.37 -0.20
CA GLN A 244 13.11 -0.05 -1.16
C GLN A 244 12.58 1.02 -2.12
N SER A 245 13.27 2.14 -2.25
CA SER A 245 12.97 3.13 -3.27
C SER A 245 13.74 2.85 -4.56
N TYR A 246 13.20 3.27 -5.68
CA TYR A 246 13.75 3.03 -7.01
C TYR A 246 13.83 4.34 -7.77
N ALA A 247 15.00 4.65 -8.35
CA ALA A 247 15.08 5.69 -9.36
C ALA A 247 14.32 5.25 -10.63
N LEU A 248 13.75 6.21 -11.36
CA LEU A 248 12.94 5.89 -12.54
C LEU A 248 13.69 5.06 -13.59
N PRO A 249 14.95 5.36 -13.98
CA PRO A 249 15.68 4.53 -14.92
C PRO A 249 15.85 3.08 -14.42
N GLU A 250 16.21 2.91 -13.16
CA GLU A 250 16.35 1.61 -12.51
C GLU A 250 15.05 0.79 -12.53
N LEU A 251 13.91 1.42 -12.27
CA LEU A 251 12.61 0.75 -12.34
C LEU A 251 12.26 0.33 -13.77
N CYS A 252 12.58 1.17 -14.76
CA CYS A 252 12.41 0.84 -16.18
C CYS A 252 13.29 -0.35 -16.61
N ASP A 253 14.53 -0.41 -16.13
CA ASP A 253 15.43 -1.54 -16.39
C ASP A 253 14.88 -2.83 -15.78
N MET A 254 14.40 -2.80 -14.53
CA MET A 254 13.77 -3.95 -13.87
C MET A 254 12.55 -4.47 -14.64
N LEU A 255 11.71 -3.57 -15.17
CA LEU A 255 10.55 -3.94 -15.98
C LEU A 255 10.99 -4.60 -17.28
N THR A 256 12.02 -4.06 -17.94
CA THR A 256 12.58 -4.60 -19.18
C THR A 256 13.18 -6.00 -18.95
N GLU A 257 13.94 -6.19 -17.89
CA GLU A 257 14.49 -7.49 -17.47
C GLU A 257 13.41 -8.53 -17.17
N ALA A 258 12.24 -8.07 -16.69
CA ALA A 258 11.07 -8.92 -16.47
C ALA A 258 10.27 -9.22 -17.74
N GLY A 259 10.69 -8.71 -18.92
CA GLY A 259 10.02 -8.92 -20.21
C GLY A 259 8.86 -7.98 -20.48
N MET A 260 8.82 -6.82 -19.83
CA MET A 260 7.84 -5.76 -20.05
C MET A 260 8.55 -4.48 -20.50
N GLN A 261 8.06 -3.84 -21.56
CA GLN A 261 8.64 -2.59 -22.07
C GLN A 261 7.91 -1.40 -21.47
N PRO A 262 8.60 -0.49 -20.75
CA PRO A 262 8.02 0.78 -20.31
C PRO A 262 7.49 1.55 -21.53
N ALA A 263 6.21 1.92 -21.46
CA ALA A 263 5.52 2.57 -22.58
C ALA A 263 5.19 4.04 -22.27
N MET A 264 4.80 4.33 -21.04
CA MET A 264 4.45 5.68 -20.58
C MET A 264 4.87 5.84 -19.13
N VAL A 265 5.27 7.05 -18.78
CA VAL A 265 5.62 7.44 -17.40
C VAL A 265 4.99 8.78 -17.07
N TYR A 266 4.39 8.87 -15.89
CA TYR A 266 3.78 10.10 -15.38
C TYR A 266 4.24 10.39 -13.96
N GLY A 267 4.23 11.66 -13.57
CA GLY A 267 4.59 12.12 -12.22
C GLY A 267 3.44 12.03 -11.21
N ASN A 268 2.23 11.78 -11.66
CA ASN A 268 1.05 11.67 -10.80
C ASN A 268 -0.18 11.13 -11.55
N TRP A 269 -1.24 10.84 -10.78
CA TRP A 269 -2.54 10.39 -11.29
C TRP A 269 -3.38 11.50 -11.97
N ARG A 270 -2.74 12.53 -12.53
CA ARG A 270 -3.35 13.50 -13.46
C ARG A 270 -2.82 13.34 -14.87
N GLY A 271 -1.84 12.45 -15.06
CA GLY A 271 -1.16 12.28 -16.33
C GLY A 271 -0.16 13.39 -16.64
N GLU A 272 0.33 14.09 -15.60
CA GLU A 272 1.37 15.11 -15.74
C GLU A 272 2.74 14.46 -15.90
N ASP A 273 3.62 15.09 -16.67
CA ASP A 273 4.97 14.61 -16.91
C ASP A 273 5.79 14.52 -15.61
N VAL A 274 6.77 13.63 -15.58
CA VAL A 274 7.74 13.57 -14.50
C VAL A 274 8.63 14.80 -14.53
N THR A 275 8.77 15.44 -13.37
CA THR A 275 9.68 16.56 -13.14
C THR A 275 10.62 16.25 -11.97
N ALA A 276 11.61 17.11 -11.74
CA ALA A 276 12.48 16.99 -10.56
C ALA A 276 11.73 17.10 -9.22
N GLU A 277 10.51 17.65 -9.23
CA GLU A 277 9.68 17.80 -8.03
C GLU A 277 8.67 16.64 -7.87
N SER A 278 8.67 15.67 -8.78
CA SER A 278 7.75 14.54 -8.71
C SER A 278 8.07 13.66 -7.51
N THR A 279 7.11 13.50 -6.61
CA THR A 279 7.22 12.66 -5.42
C THR A 279 6.81 11.21 -5.65
N MET A 280 6.28 10.92 -6.86
CA MET A 280 5.91 9.57 -7.27
C MET A 280 6.13 9.40 -8.77
N TYR A 281 6.26 8.16 -9.19
CA TYR A 281 6.24 7.75 -10.60
C TYR A 281 5.08 6.77 -10.83
N LEU A 282 4.35 6.99 -11.90
CA LEU A 282 3.43 6.01 -12.45
C LEU A 282 4.07 5.47 -13.73
N VAL A 283 4.31 4.18 -13.76
CA VAL A 283 4.92 3.53 -14.92
C VAL A 283 3.93 2.55 -15.52
N LEU A 284 3.68 2.73 -16.83
CA LEU A 284 2.90 1.82 -17.64
C LEU A 284 3.88 1.02 -18.50
N ALA A 285 3.78 -0.29 -18.47
CA ALA A 285 4.62 -1.17 -19.25
C ALA A 285 3.77 -2.18 -20.02
N ALA A 286 4.19 -2.53 -21.21
CA ALA A 286 3.53 -3.51 -22.06
C ALA A 286 4.35 -4.80 -22.12
N LYS A 287 3.70 -5.96 -21.99
CA LYS A 287 4.32 -7.24 -22.35
C LYS A 287 4.46 -7.31 -23.87
N ALA A 288 5.63 -7.71 -24.35
CA ALA A 288 5.85 -7.87 -25.76
C ALA A 288 4.77 -8.77 -26.40
N PRO A 289 4.28 -8.47 -27.62
CA PRO A 289 3.44 -9.40 -28.36
C PRO A 289 4.22 -10.69 -28.66
N GLU A 290 3.53 -11.81 -28.76
CA GLU A 290 4.17 -13.02 -29.26
C GLU A 290 4.68 -12.75 -30.68
N THR A 291 5.96 -13.02 -30.90
CA THR A 291 6.49 -13.02 -32.27
C THR A 291 5.89 -14.22 -32.98
N PRO A 292 5.31 -14.03 -34.17
CA PRO A 292 4.65 -15.10 -34.93
C PRO A 292 5.65 -16.19 -35.34
#